data_343fe77a1edb460fd834d73278552b7a
#
_entry.id   343fe77a1edb460fd834d73278552b7a
#
_cell.length_a   1.000
_cell.length_b   1.000
_cell.length_c   1.000
_cell.angle_alpha   90.00
_cell.angle_beta   90.00
_cell.angle_gamma   90.00
#
_symmetry.space_group_name_H-M   'P 1'
#
loop_
_entity.id
_entity.type
_entity.pdbx_description
1 polymer ?
#
loop_
_entity_poly.entity_id
_entity_poly.type
_entity_poly.pdbx_seq_one_letter_code
_entity_poly.pdbx_strand_id
1 'polypeptide(L)'
;DSPNMILDDGGDATGLLILGSKAEKDLSVLDNPSNEEEIALFNSIKSKLENDSDFYSRIKSNIIGVTEETTTGVARLYQLQKQNALPFPAINVNDSVTKSKFDNLYGCRESLVDSIKRATDVMIAGKVALVMGFGDVGKGSAQSLRGLGAIVKVAEVDPICALQAAMEGFSVVTLDDVVEDIDIFVTATGNYQVITNENLVKMKDEAIVCNIGHFDNEIDVASLKDYPWENIK
;
A
#
# COMPACT_ATOMS: atom_id res chain seq x y z
N ASP A 1 -16.51 15.68 -22.07
CA ASP A 1 -17.41 15.04 -21.10
C ASP A 1 -16.69 14.98 -19.76
N SER A 2 -17.38 15.36 -18.68
CA SER A 2 -16.85 15.34 -17.32
C SER A 2 -17.22 14.02 -16.65
N PRO A 3 -16.36 13.41 -15.82
CA PRO A 3 -16.70 12.19 -15.09
C PRO A 3 -17.84 12.47 -14.11
N ASN A 4 -18.67 11.47 -13.88
CA ASN A 4 -19.74 11.52 -12.90
C ASN A 4 -19.69 10.38 -11.86
N MET A 5 -18.79 9.44 -12.02
CA MET A 5 -18.49 8.35 -11.08
C MET A 5 -16.99 8.21 -10.91
N ILE A 6 -16.57 7.80 -9.73
CA ILE A 6 -15.18 7.45 -9.44
C ILE A 6 -15.12 5.96 -9.07
N LEU A 7 -14.20 5.23 -9.66
CA LEU A 7 -13.69 3.97 -9.14
C LEU A 7 -12.34 4.30 -8.53
N ASP A 8 -12.24 4.26 -7.22
CA ASP A 8 -11.08 4.71 -6.45
C ASP A 8 -10.33 3.52 -5.84
N ASP A 9 -9.03 3.69 -5.70
CA ASP A 9 -8.14 2.73 -5.09
C ASP A 9 -7.16 3.50 -4.16
N GLY A 10 -7.47 3.50 -2.88
CA GLY A 10 -6.76 4.26 -1.86
C GLY A 10 -7.41 5.60 -1.47
N GLY A 11 -8.53 5.97 -2.09
CA GLY A 11 -9.19 7.25 -1.85
C GLY A 11 -8.47 8.44 -2.49
N ASP A 12 -7.56 8.20 -3.45
CA ASP A 12 -6.67 9.22 -4.00
C ASP A 12 -7.42 10.19 -4.91
N ALA A 13 -8.28 9.71 -5.80
CA ALA A 13 -9.09 10.57 -6.67
C ALA A 13 -10.09 11.40 -5.84
N THR A 14 -10.69 10.80 -4.83
CA THR A 14 -11.57 11.50 -3.88
C THR A 14 -10.80 12.56 -3.09
N GLY A 15 -9.62 12.23 -2.58
CA GLY A 15 -8.73 13.14 -1.88
C GLY A 15 -8.29 14.31 -2.74
N LEU A 16 -7.91 14.04 -3.99
CA LEU A 16 -7.53 15.05 -4.99
C LEU A 16 -8.65 16.07 -5.22
N LEU A 17 -9.90 15.61 -5.42
CA LEU A 17 -11.04 16.50 -5.63
C LEU A 17 -11.35 17.35 -4.40
N ILE A 18 -11.24 16.79 -3.21
CA ILE A 18 -11.44 17.53 -1.95
C ILE A 18 -10.34 18.59 -1.77
N LEU A 19 -9.07 18.21 -1.91
CA LEU A 19 -7.95 19.10 -1.72
C LEU A 19 -7.92 20.19 -2.79
N GLY A 20 -8.08 19.82 -4.06
CA GLY A 20 -8.12 20.76 -5.17
C GLY A 20 -9.24 21.78 -5.01
N SER A 21 -10.45 21.35 -4.62
CA SER A 21 -11.57 22.29 -4.40
C SER A 21 -11.41 23.17 -3.15
N LYS A 22 -10.55 22.81 -2.19
CA LYS A 22 -10.12 23.70 -1.10
C LYS A 22 -9.11 24.70 -1.60
N ALA A 23 -8.13 24.24 -2.41
CA ALA A 23 -7.08 25.09 -2.98
C ALA A 23 -7.62 26.16 -3.94
N GLU A 24 -8.73 25.93 -4.61
CA GLU A 24 -9.45 26.96 -5.40
C GLU A 24 -9.86 28.16 -4.55
N LYS A 25 -10.11 27.95 -3.26
CA LYS A 25 -10.54 29.01 -2.33
C LYS A 25 -9.37 29.60 -1.56
N ASP A 26 -8.38 28.77 -1.25
CA ASP A 26 -7.22 29.14 -0.47
C ASP A 26 -6.04 28.27 -0.86
N LEU A 27 -5.10 28.83 -1.62
CA LEU A 27 -3.89 28.13 -2.07
C LEU A 27 -2.94 27.77 -0.92
N SER A 28 -3.08 28.41 0.25
CA SER A 28 -2.19 28.14 1.39
C SER A 28 -2.31 26.71 1.93
N VAL A 29 -3.40 26.01 1.61
CA VAL A 29 -3.55 24.57 1.94
C VAL A 29 -2.51 23.67 1.26
N LEU A 30 -1.78 24.21 0.26
CA LEU A 30 -0.73 23.52 -0.49
C LEU A 30 0.69 24.00 -0.15
N ASP A 31 0.91 24.67 0.99
CA ASP A 31 2.21 25.30 1.28
C ASP A 31 3.18 24.41 2.05
N ASN A 32 2.68 23.39 2.76
CA ASN A 32 3.50 22.57 3.65
C ASN A 32 3.34 21.07 3.33
N PRO A 33 3.90 20.58 2.20
CA PRO A 33 3.91 19.15 1.91
C PRO A 33 4.78 18.41 2.93
N SER A 34 4.33 17.25 3.38
CA SER A 34 5.01 16.42 4.39
C SER A 34 5.95 15.38 3.79
N ASN A 35 5.81 15.10 2.49
CA ASN A 35 6.59 14.09 1.77
C ASN A 35 6.70 14.42 0.27
N GLU A 36 7.49 13.62 -0.46
CA GLU A 36 7.73 13.83 -1.90
C GLU A 36 6.46 13.66 -2.75
N GLU A 37 5.56 12.76 -2.37
CA GLU A 37 4.29 12.54 -3.06
C GLU A 37 3.38 13.75 -2.94
N GLU A 38 3.28 14.33 -1.74
CA GLU A 38 2.53 15.57 -1.53
C GLU A 38 3.12 16.75 -2.29
N ILE A 39 4.45 16.84 -2.41
CA ILE A 39 5.11 17.85 -3.25
C ILE A 39 4.64 17.73 -4.70
N ALA A 40 4.68 16.53 -5.26
CA ALA A 40 4.25 16.27 -6.63
C ALA A 40 2.76 16.57 -6.83
N LEU A 41 1.92 16.11 -5.90
CA LEU A 41 0.48 16.35 -5.89
C LEU A 41 0.14 17.85 -5.82
N PHE A 42 0.75 18.59 -4.88
CA PHE A 42 0.50 20.01 -4.69
C PHE A 42 0.93 20.83 -5.90
N ASN A 43 2.08 20.50 -6.50
CA ASN A 43 2.53 21.13 -7.74
C ASN A 43 1.56 20.86 -8.91
N SER A 44 1.06 19.64 -9.02
CA SER A 44 0.07 19.28 -10.03
C SER A 44 -1.24 20.08 -9.86
N ILE A 45 -1.71 20.20 -8.61
CA ILE A 45 -2.92 21.00 -8.32
C ILE A 45 -2.68 22.47 -8.68
N LYS A 46 -1.55 23.07 -8.25
CA LYS A 46 -1.21 24.48 -8.53
C LYS A 46 -1.19 24.73 -10.05
N SER A 47 -0.46 23.89 -10.79
CA SER A 47 -0.37 24.00 -12.27
C SER A 47 -1.74 23.87 -12.95
N LYS A 48 -2.62 23.00 -12.44
CA LYS A 48 -3.97 22.86 -12.98
C LYS A 48 -4.81 24.11 -12.74
N LEU A 49 -4.73 24.69 -11.54
CA LEU A 49 -5.50 25.87 -11.16
C LEU A 49 -5.06 27.15 -11.90
N GLU A 50 -3.78 27.24 -12.33
CA GLU A 50 -3.32 28.33 -13.19
C GLU A 50 -4.04 28.39 -14.53
N ASN A 51 -4.47 27.23 -15.05
CA ASN A 51 -5.13 27.11 -16.37
C ASN A 51 -6.64 26.99 -16.29
N ASP A 52 -7.18 26.51 -15.16
CA ASP A 52 -8.62 26.23 -14.98
C ASP A 52 -8.96 26.36 -13.48
N SER A 53 -9.33 27.57 -13.08
CA SER A 53 -9.44 27.99 -11.68
C SER A 53 -10.57 27.34 -10.88
N ASP A 54 -11.55 26.69 -11.53
CA ASP A 54 -12.69 26.02 -10.92
C ASP A 54 -12.79 24.53 -11.30
N PHE A 55 -11.68 23.97 -11.78
CA PHE A 55 -11.61 22.61 -12.31
C PHE A 55 -12.13 21.56 -11.32
N TYR A 56 -11.61 21.57 -10.10
CA TYR A 56 -11.91 20.55 -9.09
C TYR A 56 -13.33 20.67 -8.54
N SER A 57 -13.80 21.88 -8.24
CA SER A 57 -15.16 22.09 -7.74
C SER A 57 -16.21 21.77 -8.81
N ARG A 58 -15.93 22.08 -10.07
CA ARG A 58 -16.78 21.73 -11.21
C ARG A 58 -16.89 20.21 -11.39
N ILE A 59 -15.78 19.48 -11.35
CA ILE A 59 -15.81 18.01 -11.42
C ILE A 59 -16.52 17.44 -10.20
N LYS A 60 -16.13 17.88 -9.00
CA LYS A 60 -16.73 17.40 -7.75
C LYS A 60 -18.25 17.54 -7.72
N SER A 61 -18.79 18.61 -8.28
CA SER A 61 -20.25 18.85 -8.35
C SER A 61 -20.99 17.86 -9.26
N ASN A 62 -20.27 17.24 -10.22
CA ASN A 62 -20.84 16.27 -11.13
C ASN A 62 -20.74 14.82 -10.64
N ILE A 63 -19.93 14.57 -9.63
CA ILE A 63 -19.74 13.22 -9.09
C ILE A 63 -20.98 12.81 -8.28
N ILE A 64 -21.61 11.73 -8.69
CA ILE A 64 -22.78 11.14 -8.02
C ILE A 64 -22.38 10.10 -6.97
N GLY A 65 -21.15 9.60 -7.00
CA GLY A 65 -20.62 8.66 -6.02
C GLY A 65 -19.25 8.12 -6.36
N VAL A 66 -18.66 7.44 -5.39
CA VAL A 66 -17.39 6.73 -5.51
C VAL A 66 -17.56 5.28 -5.06
N THR A 67 -16.90 4.36 -5.74
CA THR A 67 -16.67 2.98 -5.28
C THR A 67 -15.20 2.84 -4.92
N GLU A 68 -14.92 2.37 -3.69
CA GLU A 68 -13.56 2.20 -3.18
C GLU A 68 -13.24 0.72 -3.04
N GLU A 69 -12.11 0.30 -3.62
CA GLU A 69 -11.74 -1.11 -3.70
C GLU A 69 -10.61 -1.54 -2.77
N THR A 70 -10.02 -0.62 -1.98
CA THR A 70 -8.91 -1.01 -1.10
C THR A 70 -9.12 -0.61 0.37
N THR A 71 -8.57 -1.39 1.28
CA THR A 71 -8.74 -1.23 2.74
C THR A 71 -8.32 0.17 3.22
N THR A 72 -7.21 0.69 2.73
CA THR A 72 -6.70 2.01 3.13
C THR A 72 -7.59 3.15 2.65
N GLY A 73 -8.11 3.05 1.43
CA GLY A 73 -9.07 4.02 0.88
C GLY A 73 -10.39 4.01 1.65
N VAL A 74 -10.91 2.83 1.98
CA VAL A 74 -12.10 2.69 2.83
C VAL A 74 -11.88 3.37 4.19
N ALA A 75 -10.73 3.18 4.82
CA ALA A 75 -10.41 3.83 6.09
C ALA A 75 -10.38 5.36 5.96
N ARG A 76 -9.80 5.90 4.88
CA ARG A 76 -9.81 7.35 4.57
C ARG A 76 -11.23 7.88 4.37
N LEU A 77 -12.08 7.16 3.62
CA LEU A 77 -13.47 7.57 3.39
C LEU A 77 -14.28 7.57 4.69
N TYR A 78 -14.10 6.60 5.58
CA TYR A 78 -14.71 6.61 6.92
C TYR A 78 -14.24 7.80 7.78
N GLN A 79 -12.96 8.18 7.69
CA GLN A 79 -12.46 9.37 8.38
C GLN A 79 -13.11 10.65 7.83
N LEU A 80 -13.22 10.79 6.51
CA LEU A 80 -13.93 11.91 5.88
C LEU A 80 -15.41 11.96 6.29
N GLN A 81 -16.08 10.82 6.36
CA GLN A 81 -17.46 10.72 6.81
C GLN A 81 -17.61 11.19 8.26
N LYS A 82 -16.74 10.73 9.18
CA LYS A 82 -16.74 11.15 10.59
C LYS A 82 -16.53 12.66 10.76
N GLN A 83 -15.77 13.28 9.86
CA GLN A 83 -15.49 14.71 9.84
C GLN A 83 -16.59 15.53 9.10
N ASN A 84 -17.63 14.87 8.56
CA ASN A 84 -18.63 15.47 7.66
C ASN A 84 -17.99 16.15 6.44
N ALA A 85 -16.86 15.63 5.96
CA ALA A 85 -16.08 16.16 4.85
C ALA A 85 -16.19 15.32 3.56
N LEU A 86 -16.93 14.21 3.58
CA LEU A 86 -17.18 13.38 2.41
C LEU A 86 -18.20 14.08 1.50
N PRO A 87 -17.83 14.45 0.25
CA PRO A 87 -18.65 15.34 -0.56
C PRO A 87 -19.77 14.64 -1.35
N PHE A 88 -19.72 13.32 -1.47
CA PHE A 88 -20.67 12.50 -2.22
C PHE A 88 -20.78 11.10 -1.61
N PRO A 89 -21.82 10.30 -1.96
CA PRO A 89 -21.95 8.92 -1.49
C PRO A 89 -20.73 8.06 -1.83
N ALA A 90 -20.31 7.22 -0.89
CA ALA A 90 -19.20 6.28 -1.07
C ALA A 90 -19.67 4.85 -0.80
N ILE A 91 -19.26 3.92 -1.66
CA ILE A 91 -19.58 2.50 -1.57
C ILE A 91 -18.28 1.73 -1.30
N ASN A 92 -18.22 1.06 -0.15
CA ASN A 92 -17.14 0.17 0.19
C ASN A 92 -17.30 -1.16 -0.58
N VAL A 93 -16.57 -1.32 -1.67
CA VAL A 93 -16.52 -2.56 -2.45
C VAL A 93 -15.48 -3.51 -1.89
N ASN A 94 -14.41 -2.99 -1.27
CA ASN A 94 -13.33 -3.80 -0.71
C ASN A 94 -13.85 -4.89 0.24
N ASP A 95 -14.80 -4.55 1.11
CA ASP A 95 -15.28 -5.49 2.13
C ASP A 95 -16.40 -6.40 1.63
N SER A 96 -16.78 -6.33 0.34
CA SER A 96 -17.64 -7.35 -0.24
C SER A 96 -16.91 -8.70 -0.23
N VAL A 97 -17.65 -9.77 0.08
CA VAL A 97 -17.07 -11.12 0.15
C VAL A 97 -16.39 -11.52 -1.16
N THR A 98 -17.00 -11.16 -2.29
CA THR A 98 -16.49 -11.46 -3.63
C THR A 98 -15.30 -10.59 -4.05
N LYS A 99 -14.92 -9.58 -3.27
CA LYS A 99 -13.70 -8.77 -3.50
C LYS A 99 -12.59 -9.17 -2.52
N SER A 100 -12.74 -8.89 -1.22
CA SER A 100 -11.64 -9.07 -0.26
C SER A 100 -11.20 -10.53 -0.11
N LYS A 101 -12.13 -11.47 -0.14
CA LYS A 101 -11.82 -12.90 0.00
C LYS A 101 -11.36 -13.56 -1.31
N PHE A 102 -11.38 -12.84 -2.41
CA PHE A 102 -10.91 -13.31 -3.72
C PHE A 102 -9.72 -12.48 -4.21
N ASP A 103 -9.89 -11.20 -4.53
CA ASP A 103 -8.82 -10.41 -5.10
C ASP A 103 -7.66 -10.19 -4.11
N ASN A 104 -7.94 -9.72 -2.90
CA ASN A 104 -6.88 -9.47 -1.92
C ASN A 104 -6.11 -10.76 -1.55
N LEU A 105 -6.79 -11.90 -1.55
CA LEU A 105 -6.17 -13.19 -1.23
C LEU A 105 -5.53 -13.84 -2.46
N TYR A 106 -6.32 -14.13 -3.48
CA TYR A 106 -5.85 -14.91 -4.64
C TYR A 106 -5.08 -14.07 -5.66
N GLY A 107 -5.49 -12.81 -5.87
CA GLY A 107 -4.78 -11.88 -6.74
C GLY A 107 -3.37 -11.61 -6.25
N CYS A 108 -3.22 -11.27 -4.97
CA CYS A 108 -1.91 -11.05 -4.36
C CYS A 108 -1.07 -12.34 -4.27
N ARG A 109 -1.72 -13.50 -4.09
CA ARG A 109 -1.05 -14.81 -4.13
C ARG A 109 -0.36 -15.07 -5.48
N GLU A 110 -0.99 -14.69 -6.58
CA GLU A 110 -0.40 -14.82 -7.92
C GLU A 110 0.63 -13.72 -8.21
N SER A 111 0.27 -12.45 -7.97
CA SER A 111 1.07 -11.30 -8.38
C SER A 111 2.39 -11.17 -7.62
N LEU A 112 2.44 -11.51 -6.33
CA LEU A 112 3.67 -11.42 -5.54
C LEU A 112 4.80 -12.23 -6.15
N VAL A 113 4.56 -13.53 -6.32
CA VAL A 113 5.62 -14.46 -6.78
C VAL A 113 5.97 -14.23 -8.25
N ASP A 114 5.00 -13.82 -9.08
CA ASP A 114 5.24 -13.42 -10.46
C ASP A 114 6.16 -12.17 -10.51
N SER A 115 5.85 -11.16 -9.69
CA SER A 115 6.64 -9.92 -9.64
C SER A 115 8.07 -10.16 -9.14
N ILE A 116 8.27 -10.95 -8.07
CA ILE A 116 9.60 -11.31 -7.58
C ILE A 116 10.42 -11.99 -8.69
N LYS A 117 9.83 -12.97 -9.38
CA LYS A 117 10.52 -13.70 -10.46
C LYS A 117 10.86 -12.81 -11.64
N ARG A 118 9.94 -11.92 -12.05
CA ARG A 118 10.18 -10.98 -13.16
C ARG A 118 11.24 -9.95 -12.83
N ALA A 119 11.27 -9.48 -11.57
CA ALA A 119 12.22 -8.45 -11.16
C ALA A 119 13.62 -9.00 -10.94
N THR A 120 13.76 -10.24 -10.44
CA THR A 120 15.04 -10.73 -9.90
C THR A 120 15.59 -11.96 -10.59
N ASP A 121 14.77 -12.71 -11.34
CA ASP A 121 15.09 -14.03 -11.92
C ASP A 121 15.57 -15.09 -10.88
N VAL A 122 15.20 -14.86 -9.59
CA VAL A 122 15.65 -15.68 -8.46
C VAL A 122 14.78 -16.91 -8.26
N MET A 123 15.40 -18.02 -7.89
CA MET A 123 14.68 -19.21 -7.42
C MET A 123 14.17 -18.99 -6.00
N ILE A 124 12.87 -19.16 -5.78
CA ILE A 124 12.21 -18.97 -4.47
C ILE A 124 12.40 -20.20 -3.57
N ALA A 125 12.45 -21.41 -4.16
CA ALA A 125 12.59 -22.65 -3.39
C ALA A 125 13.86 -22.66 -2.53
N GLY A 126 13.69 -23.06 -1.26
CA GLY A 126 14.77 -23.12 -0.27
C GLY A 126 15.12 -21.81 0.41
N LYS A 127 14.61 -20.67 -0.06
CA LYS A 127 14.82 -19.37 0.58
C LYS A 127 13.94 -19.21 1.83
N VAL A 128 14.46 -18.47 2.80
CA VAL A 128 13.70 -18.06 4.00
C VAL A 128 12.99 -16.74 3.69
N ALA A 129 11.66 -16.74 3.77
CA ALA A 129 10.85 -15.56 3.52
C ALA A 129 10.13 -15.10 4.79
N LEU A 130 10.09 -13.78 5.02
CA LEU A 130 9.30 -13.15 6.06
C LEU A 130 8.16 -12.36 5.41
N VAL A 131 6.93 -12.71 5.75
CA VAL A 131 5.74 -11.94 5.37
C VAL A 131 5.28 -11.14 6.58
N MET A 132 5.28 -9.82 6.46
CA MET A 132 4.83 -8.88 7.49
C MET A 132 3.41 -8.45 7.19
N GLY A 133 2.48 -8.81 8.09
CA GLY A 133 1.04 -8.72 7.92
C GLY A 133 0.43 -10.07 7.51
N PHE A 134 -0.65 -10.50 8.20
CA PHE A 134 -1.37 -11.74 7.91
C PHE A 134 -2.88 -11.52 7.73
N GLY A 135 -3.24 -10.38 7.12
CA GLY A 135 -4.55 -10.12 6.54
C GLY A 135 -4.75 -10.94 5.25
N ASP A 136 -5.77 -10.64 4.46
CA ASP A 136 -6.05 -11.40 3.23
C ASP A 136 -4.86 -11.39 2.26
N VAL A 137 -4.21 -10.24 2.07
CA VAL A 137 -3.00 -10.08 1.23
C VAL A 137 -1.84 -10.93 1.76
N GLY A 138 -1.52 -10.80 3.05
CA GLY A 138 -0.42 -11.55 3.67
C GLY A 138 -0.64 -13.06 3.66
N LYS A 139 -1.89 -13.53 3.87
CA LYS A 139 -2.26 -14.95 3.77
C LYS A 139 -1.98 -15.50 2.38
N GLY A 140 -2.44 -14.81 1.33
CA GLY A 140 -2.18 -15.20 -0.05
C GLY A 140 -0.69 -15.25 -0.35
N SER A 141 0.04 -14.21 0.06
CA SER A 141 1.50 -14.07 -0.12
C SER A 141 2.27 -15.21 0.56
N ALA A 142 1.98 -15.48 1.83
CA ALA A 142 2.61 -16.57 2.57
C ALA A 142 2.34 -17.96 1.95
N GLN A 143 1.11 -18.19 1.50
CA GLN A 143 0.72 -19.45 0.83
C GLN A 143 1.45 -19.66 -0.49
N SER A 144 1.59 -18.62 -1.32
CA SER A 144 2.28 -18.75 -2.62
C SER A 144 3.78 -18.97 -2.45
N LEU A 145 4.44 -18.26 -1.55
CA LEU A 145 5.86 -18.46 -1.24
C LEU A 145 6.11 -19.88 -0.73
N ARG A 146 5.30 -20.37 0.21
CA ARG A 146 5.37 -21.75 0.71
C ARG A 146 5.09 -22.77 -0.39
N GLY A 147 4.10 -22.48 -1.25
CA GLY A 147 3.78 -23.34 -2.40
C GLY A 147 4.92 -23.49 -3.41
N LEU A 148 5.80 -22.50 -3.50
CA LEU A 148 7.03 -22.54 -4.32
C LEU A 148 8.26 -23.08 -3.56
N GLY A 149 8.08 -23.59 -2.33
CA GLY A 149 9.14 -24.23 -1.56
C GLY A 149 9.97 -23.30 -0.69
N ALA A 150 9.52 -22.07 -0.44
CA ALA A 150 10.15 -21.20 0.56
C ALA A 150 9.84 -21.68 1.99
N ILE A 151 10.76 -21.39 2.92
CA ILE A 151 10.55 -21.51 4.36
C ILE A 151 9.96 -20.19 4.84
N VAL A 152 8.63 -20.16 5.06
CA VAL A 152 7.92 -18.91 5.34
C VAL A 152 7.75 -18.71 6.84
N LYS A 153 8.13 -17.50 7.30
CA LYS A 153 7.83 -16.94 8.63
C LYS A 153 6.84 -15.78 8.46
N VAL A 154 6.10 -15.47 9.52
CA VAL A 154 5.11 -14.39 9.53
C VAL A 154 5.38 -13.46 10.71
N ALA A 155 5.35 -12.15 10.47
CA ALA A 155 5.31 -11.15 11.52
C ALA A 155 3.92 -10.49 11.51
N GLU A 156 3.24 -10.49 12.66
CA GLU A 156 1.88 -9.96 12.77
C GLU A 156 1.65 -9.37 14.17
N VAL A 157 1.03 -8.19 14.22
CA VAL A 157 0.72 -7.50 15.51
C VAL A 157 -0.68 -7.81 16.02
N ASP A 158 -1.62 -8.16 15.14
CA ASP A 158 -2.95 -8.59 15.54
C ASP A 158 -2.89 -10.04 16.08
N PRO A 159 -3.25 -10.28 17.36
CA PRO A 159 -3.11 -11.60 17.95
C PRO A 159 -4.01 -12.66 17.30
N ILE A 160 -5.13 -12.27 16.71
CA ILE A 160 -6.03 -13.21 16.02
C ILE A 160 -5.40 -13.63 14.69
N CYS A 161 -4.90 -12.69 13.91
CA CYS A 161 -4.19 -13.00 12.66
C CYS A 161 -2.89 -13.78 12.92
N ALA A 162 -2.15 -13.46 13.97
CA ALA A 162 -0.97 -14.22 14.41
C ALA A 162 -1.32 -15.66 14.78
N LEU A 163 -2.41 -15.87 15.53
CA LEU A 163 -2.91 -17.21 15.88
C LEU A 163 -3.32 -17.98 14.61
N GLN A 164 -3.98 -17.33 13.66
CA GLN A 164 -4.33 -17.96 12.37
C GLN A 164 -3.06 -18.41 11.61
N ALA A 165 -2.02 -17.57 11.57
CA ALA A 165 -0.74 -17.94 10.95
C ALA A 165 -0.12 -19.17 11.62
N ALA A 166 -0.12 -19.21 12.95
CA ALA A 166 0.38 -20.36 13.71
C ALA A 166 -0.45 -21.64 13.44
N MET A 167 -1.77 -21.53 13.36
CA MET A 167 -2.66 -22.66 13.03
C MET A 167 -2.48 -23.17 11.60
N GLU A 168 -2.06 -22.31 10.67
CA GLU A 168 -1.70 -22.70 9.31
C GLU A 168 -0.26 -23.26 9.21
N GLY A 169 0.45 -23.36 10.33
CA GLY A 169 1.79 -23.96 10.42
C GLY A 169 2.92 -23.01 10.05
N PHE A 170 2.70 -21.70 10.06
CA PHE A 170 3.77 -20.70 9.93
C PHE A 170 4.43 -20.42 11.28
N SER A 171 5.74 -20.19 11.28
CA SER A 171 6.45 -19.62 12.43
C SER A 171 6.07 -18.15 12.56
N VAL A 172 5.47 -17.76 13.70
CA VAL A 172 5.20 -16.37 14.01
C VAL A 172 6.38 -15.79 14.77
N VAL A 173 6.94 -14.68 14.28
CA VAL A 173 8.18 -14.07 14.78
C VAL A 173 8.08 -12.56 14.80
N THR A 174 9.02 -11.87 15.42
CA THR A 174 9.22 -10.43 15.20
C THR A 174 10.29 -10.20 14.13
N LEU A 175 10.24 -9.05 13.45
CA LEU A 175 11.24 -8.69 12.44
C LEU A 175 12.65 -8.68 13.06
N ASP A 176 12.80 -8.05 14.23
CA ASP A 176 14.09 -7.89 14.90
C ASP A 176 14.77 -9.22 15.27
N ASP A 177 13.98 -10.25 15.58
CA ASP A 177 14.53 -11.58 15.95
C ASP A 177 15.10 -12.35 14.76
N VAL A 178 14.76 -11.97 13.51
CA VAL A 178 15.08 -12.79 12.34
C VAL A 178 15.67 -12.00 11.17
N VAL A 179 15.82 -10.69 11.29
CA VAL A 179 16.21 -9.81 10.17
C VAL A 179 17.49 -10.25 9.45
N GLU A 180 18.45 -10.82 10.18
CA GLU A 180 19.74 -11.28 9.63
C GLU A 180 19.64 -12.61 8.86
N ASP A 181 18.54 -13.37 9.03
CA ASP A 181 18.39 -14.72 8.48
C ASP A 181 17.49 -14.78 7.22
N ILE A 182 16.80 -13.69 6.88
CA ILE A 182 15.78 -13.67 5.84
C ILE A 182 16.37 -13.38 4.47
N ASP A 183 15.95 -14.15 3.46
CA ASP A 183 16.28 -13.92 2.05
C ASP A 183 15.29 -13.00 1.33
N ILE A 184 13.99 -13.11 1.70
CA ILE A 184 12.91 -12.39 1.03
C ILE A 184 12.02 -11.75 2.10
N PHE A 185 11.93 -10.43 2.09
CA PHE A 185 11.05 -9.65 2.95
C PHE A 185 9.85 -9.16 2.13
N VAL A 186 8.65 -9.36 2.66
CA VAL A 186 7.39 -8.93 2.02
C VAL A 186 6.57 -8.12 3.03
N THR A 187 6.30 -6.86 2.73
CA THR A 187 5.38 -6.04 3.53
C THR A 187 3.97 -6.07 2.95
N ALA A 188 2.97 -6.27 3.79
CA ALA A 188 1.56 -6.40 3.45
C ALA A 188 0.64 -5.88 4.57
N THR A 189 1.07 -4.82 5.28
CA THR A 189 0.39 -4.33 6.50
C THR A 189 -0.52 -3.13 6.25
N GLY A 190 -0.25 -2.35 5.21
CA GLY A 190 -0.89 -1.05 4.99
C GLY A 190 -0.48 0.01 6.04
N ASN A 191 0.64 -0.20 6.76
CA ASN A 191 1.18 0.73 7.75
C ASN A 191 2.39 1.50 7.20
N TYR A 192 2.88 2.42 8.02
CA TYR A 192 4.03 3.26 7.69
C TYR A 192 5.31 2.72 8.32
N GLN A 193 6.42 2.69 7.54
CA GLN A 193 7.77 2.32 8.01
C GLN A 193 7.82 1.00 8.81
N VAL A 194 7.26 -0.04 8.25
CA VAL A 194 7.31 -1.40 8.82
C VAL A 194 8.74 -1.95 8.76
N ILE A 195 9.48 -1.60 7.70
CA ILE A 195 10.92 -1.82 7.56
C ILE A 195 11.61 -0.45 7.59
N THR A 196 12.38 -0.20 8.64
CA THR A 196 13.14 1.03 8.83
C THR A 196 14.58 0.88 8.30
N ASN A 197 15.33 1.99 8.23
CA ASN A 197 16.75 1.95 7.91
C ASN A 197 17.54 1.03 8.85
N GLU A 198 17.21 1.04 10.15
CA GLU A 198 17.87 0.17 11.13
C GLU A 198 17.70 -1.33 10.84
N ASN A 199 16.56 -1.70 10.24
CA ASN A 199 16.33 -3.06 9.78
C ASN A 199 17.09 -3.35 8.48
N LEU A 200 17.04 -2.41 7.50
CA LEU A 200 17.71 -2.58 6.20
C LEU A 200 19.21 -2.84 6.34
N VAL A 201 19.90 -2.11 7.21
CA VAL A 201 21.35 -2.28 7.41
C VAL A 201 21.74 -3.58 8.11
N LYS A 202 20.80 -4.29 8.75
CA LYS A 202 21.02 -5.60 9.39
C LYS A 202 20.71 -6.76 8.45
N MET A 203 20.07 -6.51 7.32
CA MET A 203 19.75 -7.56 6.35
C MET A 203 21.03 -8.16 5.77
N LYS A 204 20.97 -9.44 5.44
CA LYS A 204 22.08 -10.08 4.76
C LYS A 204 22.24 -9.57 3.33
N ASP A 205 23.43 -9.77 2.79
CA ASP A 205 23.73 -9.47 1.40
C ASP A 205 22.77 -10.20 0.45
N GLU A 206 22.40 -9.55 -0.64
CA GLU A 206 21.44 -10.04 -1.64
C GLU A 206 20.01 -10.29 -1.10
N ALA A 207 19.64 -9.73 0.05
CA ALA A 207 18.25 -9.81 0.52
C ALA A 207 17.30 -9.10 -0.43
N ILE A 208 16.19 -9.75 -0.75
CA ILE A 208 15.12 -9.18 -1.57
C ILE A 208 14.09 -8.51 -0.66
N VAL A 209 13.80 -7.24 -0.88
CA VAL A 209 12.80 -6.49 -0.12
C VAL A 209 11.71 -6.03 -1.07
N CYS A 210 10.45 -6.39 -0.79
CA CYS A 210 9.33 -6.02 -1.64
C CYS A 210 8.08 -5.67 -0.81
N ASN A 211 7.29 -4.78 -1.36
CA ASN A 211 5.99 -4.40 -0.82
C ASN A 211 4.88 -4.91 -1.75
N ILE A 212 3.82 -5.46 -1.18
CA ILE A 212 2.58 -5.81 -1.87
C ILE A 212 1.37 -5.13 -1.19
N GLY A 213 1.59 -4.41 -0.09
CA GLY A 213 0.61 -3.52 0.48
C GLY A 213 0.32 -2.33 -0.44
N HIS A 214 -0.75 -1.59 -0.15
CA HIS A 214 -1.17 -0.47 -0.97
C HIS A 214 -0.13 0.67 -0.99
N PHE A 215 0.51 0.96 0.15
CA PHE A 215 1.49 2.03 0.27
C PHE A 215 2.92 1.52 0.19
N ASP A 216 3.72 2.12 -0.67
CA ASP A 216 5.16 1.84 -0.81
C ASP A 216 5.97 2.32 0.41
N ASN A 217 5.45 3.26 1.18
CA ASN A 217 6.06 3.81 2.39
C ASN A 217 6.04 2.85 3.61
N GLU A 218 5.63 1.59 3.42
CA GLU A 218 5.89 0.52 4.39
C GLU A 218 7.38 0.25 4.55
N ILE A 219 8.18 0.56 3.52
CA ILE A 219 9.63 0.41 3.51
C ILE A 219 10.27 1.80 3.44
N ASP A 220 11.22 2.08 4.33
CA ASP A 220 11.95 3.36 4.34
C ASP A 220 12.99 3.44 3.19
N VAL A 221 12.48 3.47 1.95
CA VAL A 221 13.30 3.57 0.74
C VAL A 221 14.04 4.91 0.68
N ALA A 222 13.47 5.96 1.28
CA ALA A 222 14.09 7.28 1.28
C ALA A 222 15.45 7.30 1.98
N SER A 223 15.64 6.47 3.01
CA SER A 223 16.91 6.33 3.72
C SER A 223 18.02 5.68 2.89
N LEU A 224 17.68 5.00 1.79
CA LEU A 224 18.65 4.36 0.91
C LEU A 224 19.31 5.32 -0.08
N LYS A 225 18.85 6.58 -0.19
CA LYS A 225 19.42 7.58 -1.12
C LYS A 225 20.91 7.86 -0.90
N ASP A 226 21.38 7.69 0.33
CA ASP A 226 22.78 7.90 0.70
C ASP A 226 23.68 6.68 0.48
N TYR A 227 23.12 5.56 0.06
CA TYR A 227 23.86 4.33 -0.25
C TYR A 227 24.08 4.19 -1.77
N PRO A 228 25.19 3.54 -2.20
CA PRO A 228 25.38 3.20 -3.60
C PRO A 228 24.24 2.31 -4.09
N TRP A 229 23.64 2.66 -5.21
CA TRP A 229 22.58 1.86 -5.82
C TRP A 229 22.70 1.90 -7.35
N GLU A 230 22.17 0.88 -8.00
CA GLU A 230 22.08 0.82 -9.45
C GLU A 230 20.72 0.27 -9.89
N ASN A 231 20.29 0.67 -11.06
CA ASN A 231 19.08 0.15 -11.67
C ASN A 231 19.45 -1.05 -12.54
N ILE A 232 18.97 -2.24 -12.20
CA ILE A 232 19.31 -3.50 -12.86
C ILE A 232 18.36 -3.80 -14.04
N LYS A 233 17.13 -3.32 -14.00
CA LYS A 233 16.09 -3.53 -15.03
C LYS A 233 15.30 -2.27 -15.33
#